data_52cfd6a618bd6b28fc0d734eb4524c62
#
_entry.id   52cfd6a618bd6b28fc0d734eb4524c62
#
_cell.length_a   1.000
_cell.length_b   1.000
_cell.length_c   1.000
_cell.angle_alpha   90.00
_cell.angle_beta   90.00
_cell.angle_gamma   90.00
#
_symmetry.space_group_name_H-M   'P 1'
#
loop_
_entity.id
_entity.type
_entity.pdbx_description
1 polymer ?
#
loop_
_entity_poly.entity_id
_entity_poly.type
_entity_poly.pdbx_seq_one_letter_code
_entity_poly.pdbx_strand_id
1 'polypeptide(L)'
;AHRAGFDRVVFIIRPELHEAFEDAIGKKARRFMQVDYAYQTLDNLPDGLTAPEGREKPLGTAHAVWCAKELTAGCPIAVINADDFYGADAFRKMYDYLASAQDDDKFRYCMVGYQVENTLTENGTVSRGVCTADENGLLAHIIERTAIHRDADGVIRYDADGDAPAGEIAPGTPVSLNLWGFTPSFLPSLDDGLREFFAGKLPDNPMKAEYYLPFAVDALIKDGKATAKVLTTDSRWYGVTYREDKPTICAAVAAMTENGDYPADL
;
A
#
# COMPACT_ATOMS: atom_id res chain seq x y z
N ALA A 1 -6.12 -6.79 -11.07
CA ALA A 1 -7.07 -5.70 -10.84
C ALA A 1 -8.23 -5.75 -11.85
N HIS A 2 -7.97 -5.65 -13.16
CA HIS A 2 -9.03 -5.64 -14.20
C HIS A 2 -10.03 -6.81 -14.06
N ARG A 3 -9.55 -8.05 -13.91
CA ARG A 3 -10.42 -9.23 -13.72
C ARG A 3 -11.24 -9.22 -12.41
N ALA A 4 -10.84 -8.42 -11.44
CA ALA A 4 -11.60 -8.21 -10.21
C ALA A 4 -12.73 -7.18 -10.37
N GLY A 5 -12.70 -6.38 -11.45
CA GLY A 5 -13.71 -5.36 -11.74
C GLY A 5 -13.20 -3.92 -11.76
N PHE A 6 -11.93 -3.68 -11.45
CA PHE A 6 -11.34 -2.35 -11.59
C PHE A 6 -11.20 -2.00 -13.08
N ASP A 7 -11.71 -0.85 -13.48
CA ASP A 7 -11.78 -0.38 -14.87
C ASP A 7 -10.75 0.71 -15.18
N ARG A 8 -10.12 1.27 -14.16
CA ARG A 8 -9.18 2.37 -14.28
C ARG A 8 -7.96 2.17 -13.38
N VAL A 9 -6.79 2.56 -13.87
CA VAL A 9 -5.54 2.67 -13.09
C VAL A 9 -4.97 4.08 -13.22
N VAL A 10 -4.55 4.66 -12.10
CA VAL A 10 -3.80 5.91 -12.05
C VAL A 10 -2.40 5.59 -11.56
N PHE A 11 -1.42 5.72 -12.42
CA PHE A 11 -0.02 5.56 -12.04
C PHE A 11 0.52 6.85 -11.46
N ILE A 12 0.98 6.80 -10.22
CA ILE A 12 1.59 7.94 -9.54
C ILE A 12 3.11 7.82 -9.70
N ILE A 13 3.67 8.68 -10.51
CA ILE A 13 5.08 8.63 -10.92
C ILE A 13 5.73 10.02 -10.83
N ARG A 14 7.03 10.09 -11.00
CA ARG A 14 7.72 11.35 -11.26
C ARG A 14 7.61 11.71 -12.75
N PRO A 15 7.48 13.01 -13.11
CA PRO A 15 7.27 13.44 -14.50
C PRO A 15 8.32 12.90 -15.48
N GLU A 16 9.59 12.85 -15.06
CA GLU A 16 10.70 12.38 -15.88
C GLU A 16 10.64 10.89 -16.25
N LEU A 17 9.82 10.11 -15.53
CA LEU A 17 9.64 8.68 -15.79
C LEU A 17 8.49 8.41 -16.78
N HIS A 18 7.71 9.43 -17.18
CA HIS A 18 6.47 9.24 -17.92
C HIS A 18 6.66 8.42 -19.20
N GLU A 19 7.54 8.83 -20.09
CA GLU A 19 7.74 8.17 -21.40
C GLU A 19 8.22 6.72 -21.22
N ALA A 20 9.21 6.50 -20.35
CA ALA A 20 9.75 5.17 -20.10
C ALA A 20 8.71 4.24 -19.47
N PHE A 21 7.88 4.78 -18.56
CA PHE A 21 6.81 4.01 -17.91
C PHE A 21 5.65 3.72 -18.85
N GLU A 22 5.24 4.70 -19.67
CA GLU A 22 4.22 4.50 -20.71
C GLU A 22 4.66 3.41 -21.70
N ASP A 23 5.90 3.42 -22.15
CA ASP A 23 6.42 2.42 -23.08
C ASP A 23 6.50 1.02 -22.47
N ALA A 24 6.93 0.91 -21.22
CA ALA A 24 7.13 -0.38 -20.56
C ALA A 24 5.81 -1.01 -20.07
N ILE A 25 4.90 -0.18 -19.52
CA ILE A 25 3.74 -0.65 -18.76
C ILE A 25 2.43 -0.02 -19.29
N GLY A 26 2.39 1.30 -19.46
CA GLY A 26 1.17 2.05 -19.77
C GLY A 26 0.45 1.54 -21.02
N LYS A 27 1.19 1.36 -22.13
CA LYS A 27 0.63 0.82 -23.40
C LYS A 27 0.01 -0.56 -23.22
N LYS A 28 0.59 -1.41 -22.37
CA LYS A 28 0.04 -2.73 -22.09
C LYS A 28 -1.21 -2.65 -21.22
N ALA A 29 -1.17 -1.84 -20.17
CA ALA A 29 -2.30 -1.65 -19.27
C ALA A 29 -3.53 -1.09 -19.98
N ARG A 30 -3.36 -0.18 -20.97
CA ARG A 30 -4.44 0.39 -21.81
C ARG A 30 -5.22 -0.65 -22.62
N ARG A 31 -4.66 -1.85 -22.81
CA ARG A 31 -5.40 -2.95 -23.47
C ARG A 31 -6.55 -3.47 -22.61
N PHE A 32 -6.52 -3.22 -21.30
CA PHE A 32 -7.42 -3.81 -20.32
C PHE A 32 -8.20 -2.78 -19.51
N MET A 33 -7.64 -1.59 -19.29
CA MET A 33 -8.21 -0.58 -18.39
C MET A 33 -7.92 0.83 -18.90
N GLN A 34 -8.69 1.81 -18.43
CA GLN A 34 -8.33 3.21 -18.59
C GLN A 34 -7.03 3.48 -17.80
N VAL A 35 -6.10 4.19 -18.42
CA VAL A 35 -4.80 4.52 -17.79
C VAL A 35 -4.61 6.03 -17.76
N ASP A 36 -4.38 6.54 -16.57
CA ASP A 36 -4.06 7.93 -16.30
C ASP A 36 -2.78 8.04 -15.48
N TYR A 37 -2.19 9.24 -15.45
CA TYR A 37 -0.96 9.53 -14.72
C TYR A 37 -1.16 10.70 -13.79
N ALA A 38 -0.74 10.54 -12.53
CA ALA A 38 -0.56 11.61 -11.57
C ALA A 38 0.94 11.79 -11.29
N TYR A 39 1.34 13.04 -11.03
CA TYR A 39 2.75 13.33 -10.81
C TYR A 39 3.00 13.78 -9.38
N GLN A 40 3.84 13.02 -8.66
CA GLN A 40 4.31 13.42 -7.36
C GLN A 40 5.54 14.32 -7.51
N THR A 41 5.32 15.61 -7.32
CA THR A 41 6.38 16.64 -7.31
C THR A 41 6.30 17.44 -6.02
N LEU A 42 7.37 18.15 -5.67
CA LEU A 42 7.45 18.93 -4.42
C LEU A 42 6.67 20.25 -4.48
N ASP A 43 6.26 20.67 -5.66
CA ASP A 43 5.42 21.84 -5.92
C ASP A 43 3.92 21.50 -6.06
N ASN A 44 3.59 20.22 -6.23
CA ASN A 44 2.19 19.77 -6.23
C ASN A 44 1.72 19.57 -4.78
N LEU A 45 1.21 20.63 -4.17
CA LEU A 45 0.85 20.72 -2.76
C LEU A 45 -0.52 21.42 -2.58
N PRO A 46 -1.19 21.21 -1.44
CA PRO A 46 -2.33 22.06 -1.07
C PRO A 46 -1.98 23.55 -1.06
N ASP A 47 -2.94 24.40 -1.44
CA ASP A 47 -2.76 25.86 -1.48
C ASP A 47 -2.17 26.41 -0.16
N GLY A 48 -1.16 27.26 -0.29
CA GLY A 48 -0.48 27.91 0.83
C GLY A 48 0.64 27.06 1.47
N LEU A 49 0.85 25.83 1.02
CA LEU A 49 2.00 25.02 1.45
C LEU A 49 3.15 25.16 0.45
N THR A 50 4.36 25.11 0.98
CA THR A 50 5.60 25.13 0.17
C THR A 50 6.58 24.14 0.76
N ALA A 51 7.17 23.30 -0.09
CA ALA A 51 8.21 22.38 0.33
C ALA A 51 9.44 23.10 0.87
N PRO A 52 10.17 22.52 1.84
CA PRO A 52 11.39 23.12 2.36
C PRO A 52 12.42 23.33 1.25
N GLU A 53 13.11 24.48 1.30
CA GLU A 53 14.18 24.81 0.36
C GLU A 53 15.29 23.74 0.37
N GLY A 54 15.71 23.31 -0.82
CA GLY A 54 16.75 22.28 -0.99
C GLY A 54 16.29 20.85 -0.72
N ARG A 55 15.00 20.61 -0.45
CA ARG A 55 14.49 19.26 -0.32
C ARG A 55 14.38 18.58 -1.69
N GLU A 56 14.93 17.39 -1.81
CA GLU A 56 14.80 16.53 -3.02
C GLU A 56 13.91 15.29 -2.75
N LYS A 57 13.85 14.87 -1.50
CA LYS A 57 13.09 13.66 -1.11
C LYS A 57 11.58 13.91 -1.23
N PRO A 58 10.80 13.00 -1.87
CA PRO A 58 9.35 13.06 -1.89
C PRO A 58 8.75 13.13 -0.48
N LEU A 59 7.53 13.66 -0.37
CA LEU A 59 6.85 13.87 0.93
C LEU A 59 6.15 12.61 1.47
N GLY A 60 6.33 11.45 0.84
CA GLY A 60 5.80 10.19 1.30
C GLY A 60 4.58 9.70 0.52
N THR A 61 4.10 8.50 0.90
CA THR A 61 3.06 7.76 0.14
C THR A 61 1.67 8.37 0.28
N ALA A 62 1.36 9.04 1.37
CA ALA A 62 0.08 9.76 1.51
C ALA A 62 0.02 10.98 0.57
N HIS A 63 1.13 11.72 0.44
CA HIS A 63 1.23 12.80 -0.53
C HIS A 63 1.14 12.27 -1.97
N ALA A 64 1.75 11.11 -2.27
CA ALA A 64 1.61 10.49 -3.59
C ALA A 64 0.14 10.27 -3.94
N VAL A 65 -0.64 9.66 -3.05
CA VAL A 65 -2.08 9.43 -3.26
C VAL A 65 -2.85 10.75 -3.40
N TRP A 66 -2.51 11.77 -2.60
CA TRP A 66 -3.12 13.10 -2.71
C TRP A 66 -2.88 13.72 -4.10
N CYS A 67 -1.72 13.53 -4.71
CA CYS A 67 -1.44 14.02 -6.06
C CYS A 67 -2.39 13.45 -7.14
N ALA A 68 -3.06 12.33 -6.88
CA ALA A 68 -4.03 11.72 -7.79
C ALA A 68 -5.48 12.19 -7.56
N LYS A 69 -5.73 13.13 -6.64
CA LYS A 69 -7.06 13.52 -6.16
C LYS A 69 -8.02 13.91 -7.27
N GLU A 70 -7.58 14.73 -8.24
CA GLU A 70 -8.44 15.21 -9.33
C GLU A 70 -8.84 14.08 -10.28
N LEU A 71 -7.98 13.08 -10.45
CA LEU A 71 -8.23 11.93 -11.32
C LEU A 71 -9.13 10.88 -10.65
N THR A 72 -9.24 10.88 -9.33
CA THR A 72 -9.96 9.85 -8.55
C THR A 72 -11.14 10.41 -7.76
N ALA A 73 -11.43 11.71 -7.93
CA ALA A 73 -12.49 12.39 -7.18
C ALA A 73 -13.84 11.68 -7.32
N GLY A 74 -14.51 11.46 -6.17
CA GLY A 74 -15.83 10.83 -6.12
C GLY A 74 -15.86 9.32 -6.36
N CYS A 75 -14.69 8.68 -6.58
CA CYS A 75 -14.60 7.22 -6.77
C CYS A 75 -14.01 6.53 -5.54
N PRO A 76 -14.48 5.32 -5.19
CA PRO A 76 -13.71 4.42 -4.32
C PRO A 76 -12.38 4.05 -5.02
N ILE A 77 -11.30 3.96 -4.24
CA ILE A 77 -9.98 3.66 -4.78
C ILE A 77 -9.30 2.55 -4.02
N ALA A 78 -8.56 1.70 -4.74
CA ALA A 78 -7.57 0.81 -4.15
C ALA A 78 -6.17 1.39 -4.39
N VAL A 79 -5.33 1.41 -3.36
CA VAL A 79 -3.94 1.88 -3.41
C VAL A 79 -3.01 0.69 -3.22
N ILE A 80 -2.02 0.56 -4.10
CA ILE A 80 -1.02 -0.51 -4.08
C ILE A 80 0.38 0.06 -4.32
N ASN A 81 1.40 -0.68 -3.92
CA ASN A 81 2.75 -0.46 -4.41
C ASN A 81 2.87 -0.98 -5.86
N ALA A 82 3.62 -0.27 -6.70
CA ALA A 82 3.73 -0.61 -8.13
C ALA A 82 4.69 -1.79 -8.41
N ASP A 83 5.52 -2.14 -7.46
CA ASP A 83 6.57 -3.17 -7.52
C ASP A 83 6.23 -4.47 -6.79
N ASP A 84 5.00 -4.58 -6.26
CA ASP A 84 4.51 -5.73 -5.51
C ASP A 84 3.52 -6.58 -6.33
N PHE A 85 3.58 -7.90 -6.16
CA PHE A 85 2.60 -8.84 -6.70
C PHE A 85 1.67 -9.30 -5.57
N TYR A 86 0.40 -8.93 -5.67
CA TYR A 86 -0.61 -9.13 -4.63
C TYR A 86 -1.47 -10.38 -4.81
N GLY A 87 -1.52 -10.97 -6.01
CA GLY A 87 -2.38 -12.10 -6.33
C GLY A 87 -3.84 -11.69 -6.64
N ALA A 88 -4.56 -12.56 -7.35
CA ALA A 88 -5.91 -12.27 -7.84
C ALA A 88 -6.96 -12.19 -6.73
N ASP A 89 -6.84 -13.02 -5.70
CA ASP A 89 -7.81 -13.06 -4.57
C ASP A 89 -7.83 -11.76 -3.79
N ALA A 90 -6.67 -11.16 -3.56
CA ALA A 90 -6.56 -9.88 -2.85
C ALA A 90 -7.31 -8.75 -3.59
N PHE A 91 -7.14 -8.65 -4.92
CA PHE A 91 -7.86 -7.66 -5.73
C PHE A 91 -9.36 -7.93 -5.75
N ARG A 92 -9.81 -9.18 -5.81
CA ARG A 92 -11.22 -9.52 -5.78
C ARG A 92 -11.86 -9.10 -4.46
N LYS A 93 -11.27 -9.48 -3.32
CA LYS A 93 -11.76 -9.10 -1.99
C LYS A 93 -11.80 -7.58 -1.79
N MET A 94 -10.77 -6.89 -2.27
CA MET A 94 -10.72 -5.44 -2.26
C MET A 94 -11.85 -4.82 -3.08
N TYR A 95 -12.06 -5.29 -4.31
CA TYR A 95 -13.14 -4.81 -5.18
C TYR A 95 -14.51 -5.07 -4.58
N ASP A 96 -14.78 -6.31 -4.12
CA ASP A 96 -16.06 -6.69 -3.52
C ASP A 96 -16.43 -5.82 -2.32
N TYR A 97 -15.44 -5.49 -1.48
CA TYR A 97 -15.65 -4.57 -0.38
C TYR A 97 -15.96 -3.15 -0.87
N LEU A 98 -15.13 -2.59 -1.73
CA LEU A 98 -15.26 -1.21 -2.21
C LEU A 98 -16.55 -0.99 -3.03
N ALA A 99 -17.00 -1.99 -3.78
CA ALA A 99 -18.24 -1.93 -4.54
C ALA A 99 -19.49 -1.76 -3.68
N SER A 100 -19.42 -2.13 -2.40
CA SER A 100 -20.56 -2.05 -1.46
C SER A 100 -20.31 -1.10 -0.30
N ALA A 101 -19.07 -0.63 -0.08
CA ALA A 101 -18.72 0.23 1.03
C ALA A 101 -19.39 1.60 0.90
N GLN A 102 -20.03 2.04 1.95
CA GLN A 102 -20.65 3.36 2.06
C GLN A 102 -20.28 3.96 3.40
N ASP A 103 -19.86 5.22 3.37
CA ASP A 103 -19.65 5.98 4.59
C ASP A 103 -21.00 6.27 5.28
N ASP A 104 -20.99 6.20 6.58
CA ASP A 104 -22.14 6.54 7.44
C ASP A 104 -21.71 7.61 8.47
N ASP A 105 -21.76 7.30 9.76
CA ASP A 105 -21.17 8.13 10.82
C ASP A 105 -19.63 8.09 10.82
N LYS A 106 -19.04 7.14 10.06
CA LYS A 106 -17.60 6.96 9.88
C LYS A 106 -17.25 6.65 8.44
N PHE A 107 -16.04 6.96 8.07
CA PHE A 107 -15.44 6.51 6.80
C PHE A 107 -15.17 5.01 6.84
N ARG A 108 -15.54 4.30 5.78
CA ARG A 108 -15.48 2.83 5.71
C ARG A 108 -14.37 2.37 4.79
N TYR A 109 -13.16 2.29 5.34
CA TYR A 109 -11.96 1.85 4.64
C TYR A 109 -11.72 0.36 4.81
N CYS A 110 -10.78 -0.19 4.06
CA CYS A 110 -10.30 -1.56 4.22
C CYS A 110 -8.82 -1.68 3.87
N MET A 111 -8.25 -2.80 4.26
CA MET A 111 -6.92 -3.22 3.83
C MET A 111 -6.92 -4.74 3.62
N VAL A 112 -6.03 -5.23 2.77
CA VAL A 112 -5.80 -6.67 2.68
C VAL A 112 -4.65 -7.05 3.60
N GLY A 113 -4.97 -7.92 4.57
CA GLY A 113 -4.00 -8.53 5.48
C GLY A 113 -3.55 -9.88 4.92
N TYR A 114 -2.25 -10.03 4.72
CA TYR A 114 -1.62 -11.28 4.31
C TYR A 114 -1.17 -12.05 5.55
N GLN A 115 -1.26 -13.36 5.52
CA GLN A 115 -0.64 -14.18 6.57
C GLN A 115 0.88 -13.96 6.53
N VAL A 116 1.49 -13.67 7.67
CA VAL A 116 2.90 -13.29 7.75
C VAL A 116 3.82 -14.29 7.04
N GLU A 117 3.56 -15.60 7.19
CA GLU A 117 4.32 -16.68 6.56
C GLU A 117 4.31 -16.66 5.03
N ASN A 118 3.29 -16.04 4.41
CA ASN A 118 3.15 -15.89 2.96
C ASN A 118 3.88 -14.64 2.42
N THR A 119 4.61 -13.93 3.27
CA THR A 119 5.28 -12.65 2.93
C THR A 119 6.77 -12.65 3.23
N LEU A 120 7.31 -13.79 3.68
CA LEU A 120 8.73 -13.94 4.02
C LEU A 120 9.56 -14.28 2.78
N THR A 121 10.85 -14.00 2.88
CA THR A 121 11.88 -14.42 1.92
C THR A 121 12.87 -15.38 2.58
N GLU A 122 13.48 -16.26 1.78
CA GLU A 122 14.59 -17.12 2.19
C GLU A 122 15.95 -16.40 2.16
N ASN A 123 16.00 -15.19 1.59
CA ASN A 123 17.24 -14.48 1.30
C ASN A 123 17.58 -13.37 2.32
N GLY A 124 16.85 -13.33 3.44
CA GLY A 124 17.10 -12.33 4.48
C GLY A 124 15.87 -12.03 5.33
N THR A 125 15.78 -10.79 5.76
CA THR A 125 14.69 -10.31 6.61
C THR A 125 13.77 -9.36 5.87
N VAL A 126 12.54 -9.18 6.36
CA VAL A 126 11.57 -8.24 5.79
C VAL A 126 11.01 -7.32 6.87
N SER A 127 10.44 -6.18 6.45
CA SER A 127 9.69 -5.29 7.35
C SER A 127 8.22 -5.32 6.97
N ARG A 128 7.32 -5.38 7.99
CA ARG A 128 5.86 -5.48 7.79
C ARG A 128 5.11 -4.73 8.87
N GLY A 129 4.01 -4.12 8.49
CA GLY A 129 3.02 -3.64 9.43
C GLY A 129 2.22 -4.80 10.00
N VAL A 130 2.55 -5.26 11.20
CA VAL A 130 1.83 -6.34 11.90
C VAL A 130 0.50 -5.79 12.40
N CYS A 131 -0.60 -6.41 11.95
CA CYS A 131 -1.95 -5.94 12.20
C CYS A 131 -2.63 -6.73 13.32
N THR A 132 -3.38 -6.02 14.16
CA THR A 132 -4.33 -6.61 15.09
C THR A 132 -5.72 -6.14 14.72
N ALA A 133 -6.64 -7.07 14.51
CA ALA A 133 -8.05 -6.78 14.27
C ALA A 133 -8.87 -7.04 15.54
N ASP A 134 -9.95 -6.27 15.70
CA ASP A 134 -10.94 -6.50 16.75
C ASP A 134 -11.89 -7.69 16.41
N GLU A 135 -12.84 -7.96 17.28
CA GLU A 135 -13.84 -9.02 17.11
C GLU A 135 -14.74 -8.85 15.86
N ASN A 136 -14.85 -7.62 15.35
CA ASN A 136 -15.58 -7.29 14.13
C ASN A 136 -14.67 -7.36 12.89
N GLY A 137 -13.39 -7.69 13.05
CA GLY A 137 -12.38 -7.70 12.01
C GLY A 137 -12.00 -6.30 11.53
N LEU A 138 -12.17 -5.28 12.36
CA LEU A 138 -11.69 -3.94 12.10
C LEU A 138 -10.27 -3.78 12.64
N LEU A 139 -9.43 -3.05 11.92
CA LEU A 139 -8.06 -2.77 12.31
C LEU A 139 -8.05 -1.97 13.61
N ALA A 140 -7.52 -2.60 14.66
CA ALA A 140 -7.31 -1.97 15.96
C ALA A 140 -5.91 -1.35 16.07
N HIS A 141 -4.88 -2.07 15.60
CA HIS A 141 -3.50 -1.62 15.63
C HIS A 141 -2.74 -2.11 14.41
N ILE A 142 -1.79 -1.30 13.96
CA ILE A 142 -0.77 -1.67 12.99
C ILE A 142 0.59 -1.23 13.54
N ILE A 143 1.51 -2.15 13.68
CA ILE A 143 2.84 -1.89 14.24
C ILE A 143 3.88 -2.36 13.23
N GLU A 144 4.70 -1.43 12.74
CA GLU A 144 5.82 -1.79 11.88
C GLU A 144 6.83 -2.62 12.68
N ARG A 145 7.13 -3.80 12.16
CA ARG A 145 8.18 -4.68 12.66
C ARG A 145 9.22 -4.86 11.58
N THR A 146 10.46 -4.67 11.97
CA THR A 146 11.62 -4.80 11.09
C THR A 146 12.33 -6.12 11.32
N ALA A 147 13.17 -6.53 10.40
CA ALA A 147 13.98 -7.74 10.48
C ALA A 147 13.14 -9.00 10.79
N ILE A 148 11.96 -9.14 10.23
CA ILE A 148 11.12 -10.34 10.35
C ILE A 148 11.75 -11.46 9.53
N HIS A 149 11.93 -12.61 10.12
CA HIS A 149 12.53 -13.80 9.52
C HIS A 149 11.94 -15.09 10.12
N ARG A 150 12.24 -16.20 9.47
CA ARG A 150 11.94 -17.54 10.00
C ARG A 150 13.22 -18.18 10.49
N ASP A 151 13.25 -18.57 11.75
CA ASP A 151 14.38 -19.25 12.34
C ASP A 151 14.46 -20.74 11.92
N ALA A 152 15.59 -21.37 12.24
CA ALA A 152 15.82 -22.78 11.96
C ALA A 152 14.84 -23.74 12.66
N ASP A 153 14.21 -23.31 13.75
CA ASP A 153 13.15 -24.02 14.46
C ASP A 153 11.75 -23.83 13.84
N GLY A 154 11.66 -23.01 12.75
CA GLY A 154 10.42 -22.72 12.03
C GLY A 154 9.59 -21.58 12.62
N VAL A 155 10.03 -20.98 13.73
CA VAL A 155 9.32 -19.86 14.38
C VAL A 155 9.60 -18.56 13.63
N ILE A 156 8.56 -17.74 13.47
CA ILE A 156 8.68 -16.41 12.86
C ILE A 156 9.00 -15.40 13.96
N ARG A 157 10.11 -14.68 13.80
CA ARG A 157 10.61 -13.68 14.75
C ARG A 157 10.88 -12.35 14.09
N TYR A 158 10.97 -11.32 14.91
CA TYR A 158 11.48 -10.00 14.54
C TYR A 158 12.51 -9.55 15.57
N ASP A 159 13.49 -8.79 15.09
CA ASP A 159 14.56 -8.27 15.94
C ASP A 159 14.09 -7.06 16.76
N ALA A 160 14.86 -6.71 17.77
CA ALA A 160 14.66 -5.47 18.52
C ALA A 160 14.91 -4.26 17.61
N ASP A 161 14.09 -3.22 17.75
CA ASP A 161 14.22 -1.97 17.02
C ASP A 161 14.07 -0.78 17.97
N GLY A 162 15.15 -0.07 18.21
CA GLY A 162 15.21 0.97 19.23
C GLY A 162 14.86 0.44 20.62
N ASP A 163 13.85 1.01 21.26
CA ASP A 163 13.36 0.56 22.58
C ASP A 163 12.37 -0.62 22.50
N ALA A 164 11.96 -1.03 21.31
CA ALA A 164 11.05 -2.16 21.11
C ALA A 164 11.83 -3.48 21.21
N PRO A 165 11.44 -4.40 22.12
CA PRO A 165 12.11 -5.69 22.25
C PRO A 165 11.84 -6.58 21.03
N ALA A 166 12.77 -7.52 20.77
CA ALA A 166 12.55 -8.63 19.86
C ALA A 166 11.37 -9.49 20.33
N GLY A 167 10.74 -10.19 19.39
CA GLY A 167 9.61 -11.05 19.72
C GLY A 167 9.24 -12.04 18.62
N GLU A 168 8.14 -12.74 18.84
CA GLU A 168 7.61 -13.75 17.93
C GLU A 168 6.31 -13.28 17.30
N ILE A 169 6.03 -13.75 16.07
CA ILE A 169 4.78 -13.52 15.37
C ILE A 169 4.14 -14.88 15.12
N ALA A 170 2.92 -15.06 15.61
CA ALA A 170 2.19 -16.30 15.41
C ALA A 170 1.87 -16.50 13.93
N PRO A 171 1.95 -17.73 13.38
CA PRO A 171 1.46 -18.04 12.05
C PRO A 171 -0.01 -17.60 11.87
N GLY A 172 -0.36 -17.15 10.68
CA GLY A 172 -1.69 -16.62 10.38
C GLY A 172 -1.91 -15.18 10.82
N THR A 173 -0.94 -14.54 11.51
CA THR A 173 -1.04 -13.13 11.88
C THR A 173 -1.12 -12.27 10.60
N PRO A 174 -2.13 -11.39 10.45
CA PRO A 174 -2.25 -10.54 9.30
C PRO A 174 -1.18 -9.44 9.31
N VAL A 175 -0.54 -9.22 8.16
CA VAL A 175 0.42 -8.14 7.94
C VAL A 175 0.01 -7.27 6.75
N SER A 176 0.29 -5.99 6.85
CA SER A 176 0.07 -5.01 5.79
C SER A 176 1.22 -5.00 4.80
N LEU A 177 0.86 -4.95 3.52
CA LEU A 177 1.75 -4.75 2.38
C LEU A 177 1.30 -3.54 1.54
N ASN A 178 0.69 -2.56 2.19
CA ASN A 178 0.18 -1.33 1.55
C ASN A 178 -0.91 -1.55 0.48
N LEU A 179 -1.69 -2.64 0.59
CA LEU A 179 -2.90 -2.79 -0.22
C LEU A 179 -4.10 -2.26 0.58
N TRP A 180 -4.46 -1.02 0.31
CA TRP A 180 -5.51 -0.28 1.00
C TRP A 180 -6.68 0.03 0.07
N GLY A 181 -7.89 0.06 0.63
CA GLY A 181 -9.11 0.47 -0.05
C GLY A 181 -9.80 1.61 0.68
N PHE A 182 -10.21 2.61 -0.07
CA PHE A 182 -10.78 3.83 0.46
C PHE A 182 -12.07 4.23 -0.25
N THR A 183 -13.04 4.69 0.52
CA THR A 183 -14.20 5.42 0.03
C THR A 183 -13.80 6.85 -0.39
N PRO A 184 -14.64 7.56 -1.15
CA PRO A 184 -14.30 8.90 -1.66
C PRO A 184 -13.93 9.94 -0.59
N SER A 185 -14.32 9.74 0.66
CA SER A 185 -14.01 10.63 1.81
C SER A 185 -12.52 10.71 2.14
N PHE A 186 -11.71 9.76 1.68
CA PHE A 186 -10.29 9.71 2.03
C PHE A 186 -9.46 10.86 1.44
N LEU A 187 -9.70 11.21 0.19
CA LEU A 187 -8.90 12.25 -0.49
C LEU A 187 -9.03 13.65 0.16
N PRO A 188 -10.24 14.11 0.52
CA PRO A 188 -10.37 15.34 1.31
C PRO A 188 -9.63 15.28 2.65
N SER A 189 -9.66 14.13 3.34
CA SER A 189 -8.96 13.94 4.61
C SER A 189 -7.43 14.00 4.48
N LEU A 190 -6.88 13.64 3.30
CA LEU A 190 -5.45 13.79 3.04
C LEU A 190 -5.01 15.25 2.92
N ASP A 191 -5.88 16.15 2.45
CA ASP A 191 -5.56 17.59 2.39
C ASP A 191 -5.33 18.14 3.81
N ASP A 192 -6.25 17.85 4.71
CA ASP A 192 -6.13 18.26 6.13
C ASP A 192 -4.90 17.62 6.77
N GLY A 193 -4.68 16.31 6.57
CA GLY A 193 -3.53 15.60 7.12
C GLY A 193 -2.18 16.10 6.58
N LEU A 194 -2.10 16.54 5.32
CA LEU A 194 -0.90 17.19 4.78
C LEU A 194 -0.64 18.54 5.48
N ARG A 195 -1.67 19.35 5.72
CA ARG A 195 -1.52 20.61 6.46
C ARG A 195 -1.03 20.38 7.88
N GLU A 196 -1.57 19.39 8.58
CA GLU A 196 -1.11 18.99 9.90
C GLU A 196 0.32 18.48 9.90
N PHE A 197 0.69 17.66 8.89
CA PHE A 197 2.08 17.19 8.72
C PHE A 197 3.06 18.34 8.50
N PHE A 198 2.70 19.34 7.68
CA PHE A 198 3.51 20.51 7.42
C PHE A 198 3.67 21.40 8.65
N ALA A 199 2.61 21.53 9.47
CA ALA A 199 2.65 22.32 10.70
C ALA A 199 3.39 21.62 11.85
N GLY A 200 3.35 20.29 11.91
CA GLY A 200 3.84 19.50 13.04
C GLY A 200 5.14 18.76 12.77
N LYS A 201 5.08 17.69 11.99
CA LYS A 201 6.22 16.72 11.83
C LYS A 201 7.29 17.17 10.83
N LEU A 202 6.90 17.88 9.77
CA LEU A 202 7.84 18.31 8.74
C LEU A 202 8.94 19.24 9.29
N PRO A 203 8.65 20.22 10.18
CA PRO A 203 9.66 21.09 10.76
C PRO A 203 10.74 20.39 11.57
N ASP A 204 10.43 19.24 12.20
CA ASP A 204 11.39 18.47 13.00
C ASP A 204 12.49 17.84 12.15
N ASN A 205 12.18 17.48 10.89
CA ASN A 205 13.14 16.91 9.95
C ASN A 205 12.77 17.29 8.50
N PRO A 206 12.97 18.58 8.13
CA PRO A 206 12.44 19.14 6.88
C PRO A 206 12.95 18.44 5.61
N MET A 207 14.16 17.87 5.66
CA MET A 207 14.77 17.22 4.51
C MET A 207 14.39 15.75 4.35
N LYS A 208 13.91 15.07 5.41
CA LYS A 208 13.70 13.61 5.40
C LYS A 208 12.32 13.15 5.88
N ALA A 209 11.57 13.97 6.65
CA ALA A 209 10.24 13.58 7.13
C ALA A 209 9.33 13.20 5.96
N GLU A 210 8.53 12.16 6.14
CA GLU A 210 7.57 11.67 5.15
C GLU A 210 6.20 11.47 5.79
N TYR A 211 5.16 11.82 5.05
CA TYR A 211 3.78 11.53 5.39
C TYR A 211 3.37 10.21 4.75
N TYR A 212 3.45 9.13 5.53
CA TYR A 212 3.13 7.79 5.07
C TYR A 212 1.63 7.51 5.11
N LEU A 213 1.15 6.76 4.13
CA LEU A 213 -0.26 6.38 4.00
C LEU A 213 -0.83 5.66 5.25
N PRO A 214 -0.13 4.68 5.86
CA PRO A 214 -0.62 4.05 7.08
C PRO A 214 -0.80 5.02 8.25
N PHE A 215 0.02 6.07 8.35
CA PHE A 215 -0.12 7.09 9.40
C PHE A 215 -1.34 8.00 9.18
N ALA A 216 -1.66 8.30 7.91
CA ALA A 216 -2.89 9.03 7.59
C ALA A 216 -4.14 8.24 8.00
N VAL A 217 -4.14 6.94 7.73
CA VAL A 217 -5.24 6.05 8.13
C VAL A 217 -5.34 5.91 9.65
N ASP A 218 -4.20 5.68 10.33
CA ASP A 218 -4.13 5.51 11.79
C ASP A 218 -4.64 6.76 12.53
N ALA A 219 -4.31 7.96 12.03
CA ALA A 219 -4.81 9.21 12.60
C ALA A 219 -6.34 9.29 12.52
N LEU A 220 -6.95 8.99 11.37
CA LEU A 220 -8.40 8.99 11.19
C LEU A 220 -9.11 7.94 12.05
N ILE A 221 -8.50 6.77 12.25
CA ILE A 221 -9.03 5.73 13.15
C ILE A 221 -8.97 6.20 14.60
N LYS A 222 -7.85 6.76 15.05
CA LYS A 222 -7.68 7.27 16.41
C LYS A 222 -8.61 8.45 16.75
N ASP A 223 -8.87 9.29 15.76
CA ASP A 223 -9.86 10.38 15.87
C ASP A 223 -11.32 9.87 15.86
N GLY A 224 -11.55 8.58 15.67
CA GLY A 224 -12.88 8.00 15.57
C GLY A 224 -13.63 8.34 14.28
N LYS A 225 -12.95 8.96 13.29
CA LYS A 225 -13.53 9.37 12.00
C LYS A 225 -13.64 8.23 10.99
N ALA A 226 -12.77 7.23 11.11
CA ALA A 226 -12.71 6.09 10.16
C ALA A 226 -12.64 4.75 10.86
N THR A 227 -13.02 3.71 10.12
CA THR A 227 -12.71 2.31 10.42
C THR A 227 -12.03 1.68 9.20
N ALA A 228 -11.16 0.71 9.41
CA ALA A 228 -10.57 -0.06 8.33
C ALA A 228 -10.83 -1.56 8.54
N LYS A 229 -11.57 -2.19 7.63
CA LYS A 229 -11.81 -3.64 7.64
C LYS A 229 -10.55 -4.37 7.21
N VAL A 230 -10.10 -5.35 7.97
CA VAL A 230 -9.01 -6.25 7.59
C VAL A 230 -9.60 -7.39 6.76
N LEU A 231 -9.32 -7.39 5.45
CA LEU A 231 -9.68 -8.43 4.51
C LEU A 231 -8.53 -9.44 4.45
N THR A 232 -8.74 -10.64 4.95
CA THR A 232 -7.68 -11.66 4.96
C THR A 232 -7.60 -12.38 3.62
N THR A 233 -6.38 -12.70 3.17
CA THR A 233 -6.13 -13.50 1.96
C THR A 233 -5.12 -14.60 2.24
N ASP A 234 -5.31 -15.74 1.57
CA ASP A 234 -4.36 -16.87 1.56
C ASP A 234 -3.34 -16.75 0.41
N SER A 235 -3.46 -15.71 -0.42
CA SER A 235 -2.52 -15.46 -1.51
C SER A 235 -1.11 -15.29 -0.98
N ARG A 236 -0.15 -15.83 -1.72
CA ARG A 236 1.27 -15.52 -1.50
C ARG A 236 1.58 -14.17 -2.13
N TRP A 237 2.21 -13.31 -1.36
CA TRP A 237 2.76 -12.06 -1.86
C TRP A 237 4.17 -12.30 -2.43
N TYR A 238 4.53 -11.56 -3.46
CA TYR A 238 5.86 -11.52 -4.02
C TYR A 238 6.31 -10.09 -4.24
N GLY A 239 7.50 -9.75 -3.73
CA GLY A 239 8.17 -8.49 -3.97
C GLY A 239 9.67 -8.74 -4.10
N VAL A 240 10.36 -7.92 -4.87
CA VAL A 240 11.82 -8.01 -5.03
C VAL A 240 12.49 -7.21 -3.92
N THR A 241 12.55 -7.79 -2.72
CA THR A 241 13.28 -7.20 -1.59
C THR A 241 14.79 -7.38 -1.77
N TYR A 242 15.19 -8.57 -2.20
CA TYR A 242 16.57 -8.92 -2.52
C TYR A 242 16.68 -9.32 -3.99
N ARG A 243 17.84 -9.09 -4.59
CA ARG A 243 18.09 -9.47 -5.99
C ARG A 243 17.92 -10.98 -6.22
N GLU A 244 18.23 -11.75 -5.20
CA GLU A 244 18.15 -13.20 -5.14
C GLU A 244 16.69 -13.71 -5.16
N ASP A 245 15.70 -12.88 -4.83
CA ASP A 245 14.27 -13.24 -4.89
C ASP A 245 13.76 -13.35 -6.34
N LYS A 246 14.39 -12.63 -7.27
CA LYS A 246 13.93 -12.53 -8.67
C LYS A 246 13.72 -13.88 -9.37
N PRO A 247 14.65 -14.86 -9.30
CA PRO A 247 14.43 -16.19 -9.93
C PRO A 247 13.19 -16.90 -9.37
N THR A 248 12.97 -16.85 -8.06
CA THR A 248 11.82 -17.47 -7.40
C THR A 248 10.51 -16.83 -7.85
N ILE A 249 10.49 -15.51 -7.96
CA ILE A 249 9.31 -14.77 -8.44
C ILE A 249 9.01 -15.09 -9.90
N CYS A 250 10.04 -15.08 -10.77
CA CYS A 250 9.89 -15.46 -12.17
C CYS A 250 9.33 -16.89 -12.33
N ALA A 251 9.84 -17.84 -11.57
CA ALA A 251 9.35 -19.22 -11.59
C ALA A 251 7.88 -19.31 -11.10
N ALA A 252 7.52 -18.58 -10.04
CA ALA A 252 6.15 -18.55 -9.54
C ALA A 252 5.17 -17.96 -10.57
N VAL A 253 5.53 -16.84 -11.22
CA VAL A 253 4.70 -16.21 -12.27
C VAL A 253 4.58 -17.14 -13.50
N ALA A 254 5.67 -17.80 -13.91
CA ALA A 254 5.64 -18.78 -15.00
C ALA A 254 4.68 -19.93 -14.69
N ALA A 255 4.75 -20.51 -13.49
CA ALA A 255 3.86 -21.58 -13.05
C ALA A 255 2.38 -21.15 -13.05
N MET A 256 2.08 -19.93 -12.58
CA MET A 256 0.73 -19.36 -12.62
C MET A 256 0.23 -19.19 -14.07
N THR A 257 1.11 -18.86 -14.99
CA THR A 257 0.79 -18.75 -16.43
C THR A 257 0.53 -20.12 -17.04
N GLU A 258 1.37 -21.11 -16.73
CA GLU A 258 1.20 -22.50 -17.19
C GLU A 258 -0.10 -23.13 -16.65
N ASN A 259 -0.49 -22.79 -15.41
CA ASN A 259 -1.75 -23.23 -14.81
C ASN A 259 -2.99 -22.49 -15.34
N GLY A 260 -2.82 -21.47 -16.18
CA GLY A 260 -3.91 -20.67 -16.74
C GLY A 260 -4.45 -19.58 -15.81
N ASP A 261 -3.78 -19.31 -14.68
CA ASP A 261 -4.15 -18.24 -13.77
C ASP A 261 -3.95 -16.87 -14.41
N TYR A 262 -2.93 -16.74 -15.27
CA TYR A 262 -2.62 -15.54 -16.05
C TYR A 262 -2.42 -15.89 -17.54
N PRO A 263 -2.79 -14.97 -18.46
CA PRO A 263 -2.54 -15.19 -19.89
C PRO A 263 -1.03 -15.12 -20.19
N ALA A 264 -0.61 -15.88 -21.22
CA ALA A 264 0.79 -15.93 -21.63
C ALA A 264 1.27 -14.65 -22.35
N ASP A 265 0.32 -13.83 -22.88
CA ASP A 265 0.56 -12.65 -23.69
C ASP A 265 0.05 -11.36 -23.01
N LEU A 266 0.63 -11.00 -21.90
CA LEU A 266 0.39 -9.75 -21.20
C LEU A 266 1.13 -8.58 -21.85
#